data_b4885c8759355cef38662887eed1a3b6
#
_entry.id   b4885c8759355cef38662887eed1a3b6
#
_cell.length_a   1.000
_cell.length_b   1.000
_cell.length_c   1.000
_cell.angle_alpha   90.00
_cell.angle_beta   90.00
_cell.angle_gamma   90.00
#
_symmetry.space_group_name_H-M   'P 1'
#
loop_
_entity.id
_entity.type
_entity.pdbx_description
1 polymer ?
#
loop_
_entity_poly.entity_id
_entity_poly.type
_entity_poly.pdbx_seq_one_letter_code
_entity_poly.pdbx_strand_id
1 'polypeptide(L)'
;MLSFKPCEILTLPAEMATHQHHYNQMVIGLNGQTEFDINGNGTLLGPGQGCLVASEQDHAFGGLGRNSILVVNLPPIAAPWGPGGKERLSDLFDKPRYFQLPSQARQLVAALTQEISSHPEDQLLGQACAHTLMCALQRHMTVAGGRPRRTQLNLDLIDDYITQHLHRKITVPQLAGCAFLGESQFHLLFKEQTGLSPYQYVLKKRLAEASRLLSNSQLSLSDIAQHCGFSSQSLFTQVFSRHQGVSPARYRKMHA
;
A
#
# COMPACT_ATOMS: atom_id res chain seq x y z
N MET A 1 -16.53 20.72 -21.68
CA MET A 1 -16.25 20.89 -20.24
C MET A 1 -16.17 19.49 -19.65
N LEU A 2 -14.99 19.04 -19.23
CA LEU A 2 -14.88 17.80 -18.44
C LEU A 2 -15.63 18.03 -17.13
N SER A 3 -16.66 17.21 -16.87
CA SER A 3 -17.45 17.29 -15.63
C SER A 3 -16.53 17.00 -14.45
N PHE A 4 -16.45 17.92 -13.50
CA PHE A 4 -15.71 17.72 -12.25
C PHE A 4 -16.38 16.56 -11.46
N LYS A 5 -15.66 15.45 -11.28
CA LYS A 5 -16.13 14.31 -10.48
C LYS A 5 -15.48 14.38 -9.10
N PRO A 6 -16.27 14.49 -8.02
CA PRO A 6 -15.73 14.58 -6.66
C PRO A 6 -14.95 13.32 -6.23
N CYS A 7 -15.41 12.15 -6.67
CA CYS A 7 -14.73 10.87 -6.44
C CYS A 7 -14.78 10.04 -7.73
N GLU A 8 -13.68 9.37 -8.04
CA GLU A 8 -13.62 8.43 -9.16
C GLU A 8 -12.62 7.31 -8.89
N ILE A 9 -12.88 6.15 -9.49
CA ILE A 9 -11.99 5.00 -9.41
C ILE A 9 -11.32 4.85 -10.76
N LEU A 10 -10.00 4.92 -10.77
CA LEU A 10 -9.19 4.87 -11.99
C LEU A 10 -8.24 3.68 -11.98
N THR A 11 -7.95 3.19 -13.18
CA THR A 11 -6.81 2.32 -13.45
C THR A 11 -5.76 3.13 -14.18
N LEU A 12 -4.55 3.18 -13.67
CA LEU A 12 -3.47 3.95 -14.27
C LEU A 12 -2.74 3.13 -15.34
N PRO A 13 -2.39 3.75 -16.48
CA PRO A 13 -1.53 3.13 -17.49
C PRO A 13 -0.12 2.91 -16.96
N ALA A 14 0.65 2.02 -17.62
CA ALA A 14 2.03 1.75 -17.23
C ALA A 14 2.99 2.93 -17.53
N GLU A 15 2.63 3.78 -18.47
CA GLU A 15 3.41 4.97 -18.81
C GLU A 15 3.14 6.07 -17.77
N MET A 16 4.22 6.70 -17.30
CA MET A 16 4.14 7.85 -16.40
C MET A 16 3.53 9.03 -17.14
N ALA A 17 2.46 9.59 -16.58
CA ALA A 17 1.82 10.80 -17.08
C ALA A 17 2.02 11.93 -16.06
N THR A 18 2.36 13.12 -16.55
CA THR A 18 2.50 14.32 -15.72
C THR A 18 1.34 15.27 -16.00
N HIS A 19 0.73 15.78 -14.94
CA HIS A 19 -0.26 16.84 -15.06
C HIS A 19 -0.31 17.77 -13.86
N GLN A 20 -1.09 18.83 -13.99
CA GLN A 20 -1.39 19.82 -12.97
C GLN A 20 -2.89 20.11 -12.98
N HIS A 21 -3.45 20.47 -11.85
CA HIS A 21 -4.86 20.87 -11.74
C HIS A 21 -5.05 21.98 -10.70
N HIS A 22 -6.15 22.73 -10.82
CA HIS A 22 -6.48 23.89 -9.97
C HIS A 22 -7.33 23.52 -8.74
N TYR A 23 -7.23 22.29 -8.25
CA TYR A 23 -7.93 21.82 -7.05
C TYR A 23 -7.03 20.90 -6.23
N ASN A 24 -7.34 20.74 -4.96
CA ASN A 24 -6.65 19.78 -4.12
C ASN A 24 -7.14 18.36 -4.45
N GLN A 25 -6.21 17.41 -4.42
CA GLN A 25 -6.53 16.02 -4.72
C GLN A 25 -5.97 15.07 -3.65
N MET A 26 -6.78 14.09 -3.27
CA MET A 26 -6.33 12.96 -2.48
C MET A 26 -6.41 11.71 -3.35
N VAL A 27 -5.33 10.93 -3.35
CA VAL A 27 -5.27 9.66 -4.06
C VAL A 27 -5.03 8.54 -3.05
N ILE A 28 -5.77 7.44 -3.19
CA ILE A 28 -5.67 6.26 -2.33
C ILE A 28 -5.54 5.02 -3.20
N GLY A 29 -4.48 4.23 -3.00
CA GLY A 29 -4.32 2.92 -3.64
C GLY A 29 -5.38 1.93 -3.14
N LEU A 30 -6.07 1.29 -4.08
CA LEU A 30 -7.08 0.25 -3.80
C LEU A 30 -6.54 -1.15 -4.07
N ASN A 31 -5.94 -1.34 -5.24
CA ASN A 31 -5.36 -2.61 -5.65
C ASN A 31 -4.06 -2.40 -6.43
N GLY A 32 -3.19 -3.40 -6.37
CA GLY A 32 -1.92 -3.38 -7.09
C GLY A 32 -0.96 -2.33 -6.55
N GLN A 33 -0.10 -1.82 -7.43
CA GLN A 33 0.87 -0.77 -7.11
C GLN A 33 0.82 0.32 -8.18
N THR A 34 0.99 1.55 -7.73
CA THR A 34 1.08 2.72 -8.58
C THR A 34 2.28 3.55 -8.14
N GLU A 35 2.93 4.17 -9.10
CA GLU A 35 4.03 5.10 -8.85
C GLU A 35 3.49 6.52 -8.87
N PHE A 36 3.86 7.31 -7.88
CA PHE A 36 3.54 8.73 -7.79
C PHE A 36 4.82 9.50 -7.52
N ASP A 37 5.03 10.57 -8.28
CA ASP A 37 6.09 11.56 -8.03
C ASP A 37 5.44 12.92 -7.84
N ILE A 38 5.73 13.54 -6.70
CA ILE A 38 5.27 14.90 -6.38
C ILE A 38 6.51 15.75 -6.11
N ASN A 39 6.81 16.69 -6.99
CA ASN A 39 7.98 17.58 -6.91
C ASN A 39 9.33 16.81 -6.81
N GLY A 40 9.52 15.76 -7.56
CA GLY A 40 10.74 14.96 -7.56
C GLY A 40 10.87 13.99 -6.38
N ASN A 41 9.79 13.82 -5.59
CA ASN A 41 9.72 12.83 -4.51
C ASN A 41 8.81 11.68 -4.94
N GLY A 42 9.40 10.73 -5.66
CA GLY A 42 8.72 9.54 -6.14
C GLY A 42 8.51 8.49 -5.04
N THR A 43 7.35 7.84 -5.03
CA THR A 43 7.07 6.69 -4.17
C THR A 43 6.09 5.72 -4.81
N LEU A 44 6.08 4.47 -4.33
CA LEU A 44 5.09 3.47 -4.71
C LEU A 44 3.93 3.49 -3.72
N LEU A 45 2.71 3.56 -4.25
CA LEU A 45 1.48 3.45 -3.48
C LEU A 45 0.85 2.07 -3.69
N GLY A 46 0.71 1.34 -2.61
CA GLY A 46 -0.06 0.10 -2.54
C GLY A 46 -1.44 0.30 -1.90
N PRO A 47 -2.20 -0.79 -1.67
CA PRO A 47 -3.53 -0.72 -1.06
C PRO A 47 -3.53 -0.05 0.32
N GLY A 48 -4.40 0.95 0.49
CA GLY A 48 -4.52 1.73 1.73
C GLY A 48 -3.42 2.78 1.94
N GLN A 49 -2.52 2.94 0.99
CA GLN A 49 -1.55 4.03 0.95
C GLN A 49 -2.08 5.15 0.07
N GLY A 50 -1.67 6.38 0.32
CA GLY A 50 -2.14 7.49 -0.48
C GLY A 50 -1.22 8.70 -0.44
N CYS A 51 -1.57 9.69 -1.26
CA CYS A 51 -0.91 10.99 -1.28
C CYS A 51 -1.92 12.13 -1.32
N LEU A 52 -1.48 13.29 -0.86
CA LEU A 52 -2.17 14.57 -0.98
C LEU A 52 -1.40 15.42 -1.97
N VAL A 53 -2.09 15.87 -3.01
CA VAL A 53 -1.58 16.74 -4.06
C VAL A 53 -2.28 18.09 -3.92
N ALA A 54 -1.53 19.14 -3.66
CA ALA A 54 -2.07 20.49 -3.57
C ALA A 54 -2.47 21.02 -4.94
N SER A 55 -3.38 22.01 -4.95
CA SER A 55 -3.72 22.78 -6.16
C SER A 55 -2.45 23.34 -6.81
N GLU A 56 -2.39 23.31 -8.13
CA GLU A 56 -1.30 23.85 -8.95
C GLU A 56 0.06 23.16 -8.75
N GLN A 57 0.07 21.96 -8.17
CA GLN A 57 1.28 21.20 -7.94
C GLN A 57 1.51 20.18 -9.07
N ASP A 58 2.70 20.26 -9.70
CA ASP A 58 3.12 19.27 -10.69
C ASP A 58 3.29 17.90 -10.03
N HIS A 59 2.68 16.91 -10.64
CA HIS A 59 2.83 15.53 -10.22
C HIS A 59 2.77 14.57 -11.38
N ALA A 60 3.50 13.46 -11.25
CA ALA A 60 3.51 12.37 -12.23
C ALA A 60 3.00 11.09 -11.56
N PHE A 61 2.35 10.25 -12.36
CA PHE A 61 1.81 8.98 -11.89
C PHE A 61 1.80 7.92 -12.99
N GLY A 62 1.90 6.67 -12.58
CA GLY A 62 1.82 5.51 -13.46
C GLY A 62 1.41 4.26 -12.70
N GLY A 63 0.91 3.27 -13.40
CA GLY A 63 0.49 1.99 -12.84
C GLY A 63 1.52 0.89 -13.05
N LEU A 64 1.69 0.02 -12.07
CA LEU A 64 2.52 -1.17 -12.17
C LEU A 64 1.63 -2.42 -12.26
N GLY A 65 1.44 -2.93 -13.47
CA GLY A 65 0.55 -4.06 -13.74
C GLY A 65 -0.92 -3.76 -13.45
N ARG A 66 -1.67 -4.74 -12.95
CA ARG A 66 -3.08 -4.51 -12.56
C ARG A 66 -3.11 -3.62 -11.31
N ASN A 67 -3.73 -2.47 -11.43
CA ASN A 67 -3.82 -1.48 -10.37
C ASN A 67 -5.20 -0.81 -10.39
N SER A 68 -5.59 -0.24 -9.26
CA SER A 68 -6.71 0.69 -9.17
C SER A 68 -6.49 1.65 -8.01
N ILE A 69 -6.92 2.88 -8.20
CA ILE A 69 -6.85 3.97 -7.22
C ILE A 69 -8.22 4.63 -7.06
N LEU A 70 -8.47 5.15 -5.88
CA LEU A 70 -9.55 6.10 -5.61
C LEU A 70 -8.97 7.50 -5.66
N VAL A 71 -9.51 8.32 -6.53
CA VAL A 71 -9.19 9.74 -6.66
C VAL A 71 -10.32 10.56 -6.06
N VAL A 72 -9.98 11.45 -5.15
CA VAL A 72 -10.91 12.37 -4.49
C VAL A 72 -10.50 13.79 -4.85
N ASN A 73 -11.33 14.44 -5.64
CA ASN A 73 -11.11 15.81 -6.10
C ASN A 73 -11.86 16.79 -5.18
N LEU A 74 -11.12 17.72 -4.61
CA LEU A 74 -11.62 18.70 -3.65
C LEU A 74 -11.59 20.08 -4.28
N PRO A 75 -12.76 20.66 -4.63
CA PRO A 75 -12.79 21.95 -5.24
C PRO A 75 -12.18 23.03 -4.32
N PRO A 76 -11.59 24.09 -4.89
CA PRO A 76 -11.11 25.19 -4.08
C PRO A 76 -12.28 25.81 -3.31
N ILE A 77 -12.23 25.70 -2.06
CA ILE A 77 -12.83 26.40 -0.90
C ILE A 77 -14.22 27.07 -1.06
N ALA A 78 -15.04 26.70 -2.00
CA ALA A 78 -16.43 27.20 -2.09
C ALA A 78 -17.45 26.28 -1.38
N ALA A 79 -17.04 25.14 -0.85
CA ALA A 79 -17.93 24.20 -0.20
C ALA A 79 -18.16 24.56 1.29
N PRO A 80 -19.37 24.26 1.85
CA PRO A 80 -19.70 24.55 3.23
C PRO A 80 -19.03 23.55 4.17
N TRP A 81 -17.75 23.74 4.43
CA TRP A 81 -16.97 22.92 5.36
C TRP A 81 -17.29 23.21 6.84
N GLY A 82 -18.27 24.05 7.11
CA GLY A 82 -18.56 24.51 8.46
C GLY A 82 -17.48 25.43 9.08
N PRO A 83 -17.70 25.93 10.30
CA PRO A 83 -16.72 26.78 10.98
C PRO A 83 -15.38 26.07 11.18
N GLY A 84 -14.29 26.70 10.74
CA GLY A 84 -12.92 26.16 10.85
C GLY A 84 -12.57 25.05 9.85
N GLY A 85 -13.42 24.73 8.90
CA GLY A 85 -13.14 23.71 7.88
C GLY A 85 -12.12 24.14 6.84
N LYS A 86 -12.06 25.44 6.55
CA LYS A 86 -11.08 26.04 5.62
C LYS A 86 -9.65 25.90 6.14
N GLU A 87 -9.41 26.30 7.39
CA GLU A 87 -8.10 26.25 8.03
C GLU A 87 -7.60 24.81 8.11
N ARG A 88 -8.48 23.89 8.47
CA ARG A 88 -8.12 22.46 8.56
C ARG A 88 -7.77 21.83 7.22
N LEU A 89 -8.44 22.22 6.16
CA LEU A 89 -8.10 21.79 4.79
C LEU A 89 -6.77 22.39 4.34
N SER A 90 -6.56 23.69 4.56
CA SER A 90 -5.29 24.35 4.26
C SER A 90 -4.12 23.61 4.88
N ASP A 91 -4.19 23.31 6.17
CA ASP A 91 -3.15 22.59 6.91
C ASP A 91 -2.82 21.20 6.36
N LEU A 92 -3.80 20.52 5.72
CA LEU A 92 -3.58 19.22 5.13
C LEU A 92 -2.77 19.30 3.83
N PHE A 93 -2.96 20.35 3.04
CA PHE A 93 -2.36 20.53 1.73
C PHE A 93 -1.18 21.51 1.69
N ASP A 94 -0.74 22.06 2.82
CA ASP A 94 0.42 22.95 2.91
C ASP A 94 1.71 22.35 2.34
N LYS A 95 1.82 21.03 2.37
CA LYS A 95 2.96 20.27 1.85
C LYS A 95 2.50 18.95 1.23
N PRO A 96 3.15 18.49 0.16
CA PRO A 96 2.93 17.15 -0.36
C PRO A 96 3.11 16.12 0.76
N ARG A 97 2.15 15.25 0.91
CA ARG A 97 2.20 14.23 1.96
C ARG A 97 1.79 12.89 1.41
N TYR A 98 2.64 11.91 1.63
CA TYR A 98 2.27 10.52 1.54
C TYR A 98 1.73 10.06 2.90
N PHE A 99 0.73 9.19 2.90
CA PHE A 99 0.12 8.69 4.13
C PHE A 99 -0.27 7.23 4.02
N GLN A 100 -0.43 6.60 5.18
CA GLN A 100 -0.95 5.24 5.32
C GLN A 100 -2.24 5.28 6.12
N LEU A 101 -3.26 4.62 5.62
CA LEU A 101 -4.54 4.49 6.30
C LEU A 101 -4.48 3.38 7.37
N PRO A 102 -4.93 3.65 8.60
CA PRO A 102 -5.13 2.60 9.60
C PRO A 102 -6.25 1.63 9.18
N SER A 103 -6.29 0.45 9.79
CA SER A 103 -7.24 -0.62 9.41
C SER A 103 -8.70 -0.16 9.35
N GLN A 104 -9.14 0.62 10.33
CA GLN A 104 -10.51 1.17 10.35
C GLN A 104 -10.80 2.11 9.17
N ALA A 105 -9.84 2.98 8.82
CA ALA A 105 -10.01 3.88 7.69
C ALA A 105 -9.97 3.11 6.35
N ARG A 106 -9.21 2.03 6.25
CA ARG A 106 -9.23 1.14 5.06
C ARG A 106 -10.58 0.47 4.86
N GLN A 107 -11.24 0.04 5.93
CA GLN A 107 -12.59 -0.53 5.86
C GLN A 107 -13.61 0.51 5.38
N LEU A 108 -13.52 1.75 5.88
CA LEU A 108 -14.36 2.85 5.41
C LEU A 108 -14.12 3.13 3.92
N VAL A 109 -12.86 3.23 3.49
CA VAL A 109 -12.51 3.41 2.06
C VAL A 109 -13.10 2.29 1.21
N ALA A 110 -12.98 1.03 1.63
CA ALA A 110 -13.52 -0.11 0.88
C ALA A 110 -15.05 -0.02 0.72
N ALA A 111 -15.78 0.33 1.79
CA ALA A 111 -17.22 0.49 1.75
C ALA A 111 -17.64 1.64 0.80
N LEU A 112 -17.03 2.82 0.95
CA LEU A 112 -17.32 3.97 0.08
C LEU A 112 -16.93 3.72 -1.38
N THR A 113 -15.84 3.00 -1.63
CA THR A 113 -15.42 2.60 -2.99
C THR A 113 -16.46 1.71 -3.65
N GLN A 114 -17.08 0.79 -2.90
CA GLN A 114 -18.14 -0.06 -3.41
C GLN A 114 -19.37 0.76 -3.82
N GLU A 115 -19.80 1.72 -3.00
CA GLU A 115 -20.92 2.61 -3.31
C GLU A 115 -20.64 3.47 -4.54
N ILE A 116 -19.44 4.09 -4.61
CA ILE A 116 -19.03 4.90 -5.78
C ILE A 116 -19.00 4.04 -7.05
N SER A 117 -18.51 2.79 -6.97
CA SER A 117 -18.46 1.88 -8.12
C SER A 117 -19.86 1.51 -8.61
N SER A 118 -20.82 1.38 -7.71
CA SER A 118 -22.21 1.03 -8.05
C SER A 118 -22.99 2.21 -8.65
N HIS A 119 -22.61 3.43 -8.31
CA HIS A 119 -23.29 4.66 -8.73
C HIS A 119 -22.29 5.75 -9.21
N PRO A 120 -21.53 5.49 -10.29
CA PRO A 120 -20.38 6.34 -10.68
C PRO A 120 -20.75 7.74 -11.16
N GLU A 121 -22.02 7.95 -11.54
CA GLU A 121 -22.52 9.25 -12.02
C GLU A 121 -23.27 10.04 -10.93
N ASP A 122 -23.45 9.48 -9.72
CA ASP A 122 -24.09 10.18 -8.62
C ASP A 122 -23.13 11.19 -7.97
N GLN A 123 -23.25 12.44 -8.38
CA GLN A 123 -22.40 13.53 -7.88
C GLN A 123 -22.64 13.83 -6.40
N LEU A 124 -23.87 13.67 -5.89
CA LEU A 124 -24.18 13.91 -4.48
C LEU A 124 -23.50 12.85 -3.61
N LEU A 125 -23.59 11.58 -4.01
CA LEU A 125 -22.87 10.48 -3.36
C LEU A 125 -21.37 10.74 -3.40
N GLY A 126 -20.82 11.10 -4.55
CA GLY A 126 -19.40 11.41 -4.70
C GLY A 126 -18.94 12.54 -3.76
N GLN A 127 -19.72 13.63 -3.64
CA GLN A 127 -19.43 14.72 -2.71
C GLN A 127 -19.47 14.25 -1.23
N ALA A 128 -20.50 13.50 -0.86
CA ALA A 128 -20.64 12.97 0.50
C ALA A 128 -19.46 12.04 0.86
N CYS A 129 -19.06 11.17 -0.06
CA CYS A 129 -17.89 10.30 0.10
C CYS A 129 -16.60 11.11 0.25
N ALA A 130 -16.37 12.11 -0.60
CA ALA A 130 -15.21 12.98 -0.51
C ALA A 130 -15.12 13.67 0.85
N HIS A 131 -16.20 14.23 1.35
CA HIS A 131 -16.27 14.86 2.65
C HIS A 131 -15.99 13.88 3.79
N THR A 132 -16.60 12.70 3.73
CA THR A 132 -16.40 11.65 4.75
C THR A 132 -14.93 11.21 4.81
N LEU A 133 -14.30 10.98 3.67
CA LEU A 133 -12.90 10.59 3.58
C LEU A 133 -11.97 11.69 4.10
N MET A 134 -12.26 12.94 3.77
CA MET A 134 -11.50 14.08 4.29
C MET A 134 -11.59 14.20 5.80
N CYS A 135 -12.79 14.11 6.38
CA CYS A 135 -12.97 14.13 7.83
C CYS A 135 -12.25 12.97 8.54
N ALA A 136 -12.31 11.77 7.95
CA ALA A 136 -11.62 10.60 8.47
C ALA A 136 -10.09 10.80 8.43
N LEU A 137 -9.55 11.26 7.30
CA LEU A 137 -8.13 11.50 7.14
C LEU A 137 -7.61 12.58 8.11
N GLN A 138 -8.34 13.69 8.26
CA GLN A 138 -8.00 14.73 9.23
C GLN A 138 -7.84 14.19 10.66
N ARG A 139 -8.78 13.35 11.11
CA ARG A 139 -8.70 12.74 12.44
C ARG A 139 -7.44 11.90 12.62
N HIS A 140 -7.09 11.12 11.61
CA HIS A 140 -5.91 10.26 11.68
C HIS A 140 -4.60 11.05 11.57
N MET A 141 -4.58 12.15 10.83
CA MET A 141 -3.39 12.99 10.69
C MET A 141 -3.19 13.94 11.88
N THR A 142 -4.27 14.44 12.52
CA THR A 142 -4.16 15.27 13.73
C THR A 142 -3.76 14.46 14.96
N VAL A 143 -4.21 13.22 15.06
CA VAL A 143 -3.72 12.28 16.10
C VAL A 143 -2.25 11.89 15.85
N ALA A 144 -1.81 11.86 14.60
CA ALA A 144 -0.41 11.72 14.21
C ALA A 144 0.41 13.02 14.31
N GLY A 145 -0.19 14.15 14.68
CA GLY A 145 0.45 15.48 14.84
C GLY A 145 1.43 15.62 16.01
N GLY A 146 1.54 14.63 16.89
CA GLY A 146 2.83 14.35 17.48
C GLY A 146 3.72 13.85 16.34
N ARG A 147 4.85 14.57 16.05
CA ARG A 147 5.90 14.10 15.13
C ARG A 147 5.88 12.57 15.13
N PRO A 148 5.65 11.88 13.97
CA PRO A 148 5.84 10.46 13.96
C PRO A 148 7.25 10.25 14.53
N ARG A 149 7.34 9.59 15.67
CA ARG A 149 8.61 9.05 16.11
C ARG A 149 9.03 8.13 14.96
N ARG A 150 9.88 8.65 14.08
CA ARG A 150 10.47 8.00 12.90
C ARG A 150 11.31 6.77 13.27
N THR A 151 10.98 6.13 14.36
CA THR A 151 11.75 5.04 14.96
C THR A 151 11.04 3.70 14.90
N GLN A 152 9.81 3.63 14.38
CA GLN A 152 9.11 2.34 14.34
C GLN A 152 8.42 2.12 12.99
N LEU A 153 8.80 1.01 12.32
CA LEU A 153 8.14 0.53 11.11
C LEU A 153 6.79 -0.09 11.49
N ASN A 154 5.78 0.11 10.68
CA ASN A 154 4.56 -0.68 10.79
C ASN A 154 4.82 -2.07 10.17
N LEU A 155 5.21 -3.03 10.98
CA LEU A 155 5.54 -4.38 10.54
C LEU A 155 4.32 -5.14 10.02
N ASP A 156 3.11 -4.82 10.49
CA ASP A 156 1.88 -5.48 10.02
C ASP A 156 1.64 -5.22 8.53
N LEU A 157 1.90 -4.00 8.05
CA LEU A 157 1.80 -3.66 6.63
C LEU A 157 2.82 -4.40 5.78
N ILE A 158 4.04 -4.52 6.31
CA ILE A 158 5.12 -5.24 5.63
C ILE A 158 4.78 -6.73 5.58
N ASP A 159 4.23 -7.29 6.66
CA ASP A 159 3.80 -8.67 6.74
C ASP A 159 2.64 -8.98 5.80
N ASP A 160 1.63 -8.11 5.75
CA ASP A 160 0.51 -8.21 4.81
C ASP A 160 1.03 -8.20 3.36
N TYR A 161 1.93 -7.27 3.04
CA TYR A 161 2.53 -7.19 1.71
C TYR A 161 3.32 -8.46 1.37
N ILE A 162 4.18 -8.95 2.27
CA ILE A 162 4.95 -10.17 2.07
C ILE A 162 4.01 -11.35 1.85
N THR A 163 2.98 -11.51 2.68
CA THR A 163 2.04 -12.63 2.63
C THR A 163 1.30 -12.68 1.29
N GLN A 164 0.83 -11.55 0.81
CA GLN A 164 0.14 -11.45 -0.49
C GLN A 164 1.05 -11.74 -1.69
N HIS A 165 2.36 -11.52 -1.54
CA HIS A 165 3.32 -11.57 -2.63
C HIS A 165 4.40 -12.65 -2.48
N LEU A 166 4.22 -13.63 -1.55
CA LEU A 166 5.21 -14.69 -1.29
C LEU A 166 5.64 -15.45 -2.56
N HIS A 167 4.70 -15.67 -3.47
CA HIS A 167 4.90 -16.45 -4.70
C HIS A 167 5.80 -15.79 -5.74
N ARG A 168 6.14 -14.51 -5.58
CA ARG A 168 6.96 -13.74 -6.53
C ARG A 168 8.18 -13.10 -5.87
N LYS A 169 9.06 -12.53 -6.70
CA LYS A 169 10.24 -11.81 -6.20
C LYS A 169 9.79 -10.58 -5.42
N ILE A 170 10.20 -10.48 -4.16
CA ILE A 170 10.03 -9.31 -3.30
C ILE A 170 11.38 -8.63 -3.17
N THR A 171 11.43 -7.32 -3.45
CA THR A 171 12.64 -6.50 -3.40
C THR A 171 12.64 -5.55 -2.22
N VAL A 172 13.83 -5.10 -1.79
CA VAL A 172 13.95 -4.12 -0.70
C VAL A 172 13.27 -2.80 -1.02
N PRO A 173 13.38 -2.23 -2.25
CA PRO A 173 12.64 -1.03 -2.62
C PRO A 173 11.13 -1.15 -2.43
N GLN A 174 10.56 -2.31 -2.77
CA GLN A 174 9.12 -2.55 -2.56
C GLN A 174 8.73 -2.54 -1.09
N LEU A 175 9.53 -3.17 -0.22
CA LEU A 175 9.28 -3.16 1.22
C LEU A 175 9.53 -1.78 1.85
N ALA A 176 10.53 -1.06 1.38
CA ALA A 176 10.82 0.32 1.78
C ALA A 176 9.69 1.27 1.37
N GLY A 177 9.14 1.08 0.16
CA GLY A 177 7.95 1.78 -0.32
C GLY A 177 6.73 1.56 0.59
N CYS A 178 6.51 0.34 1.11
CA CYS A 178 5.45 0.08 2.08
C CYS A 178 5.60 0.90 3.37
N ALA A 179 6.82 1.28 3.71
CA ALA A 179 7.14 2.06 4.91
C ALA A 179 7.37 3.56 4.62
N PHE A 180 7.23 4.01 3.36
CA PHE A 180 7.56 5.38 2.90
C PHE A 180 8.98 5.83 3.28
N LEU A 181 9.95 4.93 3.12
CA LEU A 181 11.34 5.16 3.47
C LEU A 181 12.24 4.91 2.26
N GLY A 182 13.34 5.64 2.20
CA GLY A 182 14.46 5.25 1.33
C GLY A 182 15.07 3.91 1.78
N GLU A 183 15.63 3.15 0.84
CA GLU A 183 16.14 1.80 1.09
C GLU A 183 17.12 1.72 2.26
N SER A 184 18.05 2.67 2.33
CA SER A 184 19.09 2.70 3.39
C SER A 184 18.47 2.88 4.78
N GLN A 185 17.52 3.81 4.90
CA GLN A 185 16.82 4.07 6.16
C GLN A 185 15.92 2.89 6.54
N PHE A 186 15.20 2.32 5.57
CA PHE A 186 14.40 1.12 5.77
C PHE A 186 15.24 -0.05 6.28
N HIS A 187 16.37 -0.32 5.64
CA HIS A 187 17.27 -1.41 6.03
C HIS A 187 17.72 -1.29 7.48
N LEU A 188 18.10 -0.08 7.89
CA LEU A 188 18.55 0.20 9.25
C LEU A 188 17.45 -0.06 10.27
N LEU A 189 16.29 0.59 10.10
CA LEU A 189 15.15 0.48 11.00
C LEU A 189 14.56 -0.94 11.02
N PHE A 190 14.51 -1.61 9.86
CA PHE A 190 13.99 -2.96 9.76
C PHE A 190 14.86 -3.95 10.55
N LYS A 191 16.18 -3.85 10.40
CA LYS A 191 17.14 -4.69 11.14
C LYS A 191 17.11 -4.38 12.64
N GLU A 192 16.99 -3.11 13.02
CA GLU A 192 16.88 -2.69 14.42
C GLU A 192 15.63 -3.29 15.09
N GLN A 193 14.47 -3.25 14.40
CA GLN A 193 13.21 -3.73 14.97
C GLN A 193 13.02 -5.25 14.91
N THR A 194 13.49 -5.90 13.85
CA THR A 194 13.25 -7.34 13.63
C THR A 194 14.43 -8.23 13.97
N GLY A 195 15.61 -7.64 14.13
CA GLY A 195 16.88 -8.36 14.26
C GLY A 195 17.37 -9.04 12.97
N LEU A 196 16.60 -8.94 11.87
CA LEU A 196 16.85 -9.62 10.61
C LEU A 196 17.01 -8.62 9.46
N SER A 197 17.76 -9.00 8.43
CA SER A 197 17.68 -8.27 7.18
C SER A 197 16.33 -8.51 6.48
N PRO A 198 15.84 -7.59 5.62
CA PRO A 198 14.60 -7.79 4.88
C PRO A 198 14.56 -9.11 4.11
N TYR A 199 15.66 -9.48 3.49
CA TYR A 199 15.81 -10.76 2.78
C TYR A 199 15.62 -11.97 3.72
N GLN A 200 16.30 -11.96 4.87
CA GLN A 200 16.18 -13.05 5.87
C GLN A 200 14.74 -13.15 6.41
N TYR A 201 14.08 -12.02 6.58
CA TYR A 201 12.71 -11.97 7.06
C TYR A 201 11.73 -12.56 6.04
N VAL A 202 11.84 -12.16 4.77
CA VAL A 202 11.04 -12.75 3.68
C VAL A 202 11.28 -14.26 3.58
N LEU A 203 12.54 -14.68 3.65
CA LEU A 203 12.89 -16.10 3.63
C LEU A 203 12.27 -16.88 4.79
N LYS A 204 12.29 -16.32 6.00
CA LYS A 204 11.64 -16.91 7.17
C LYS A 204 10.13 -17.09 6.96
N LYS A 205 9.44 -16.09 6.39
CA LYS A 205 8.01 -16.17 6.05
C LYS A 205 7.74 -17.24 4.98
N ARG A 206 8.57 -17.33 3.93
CA ARG A 206 8.49 -18.36 2.90
C ARG A 206 8.63 -19.78 3.48
N LEU A 207 9.58 -19.98 4.36
CA LEU A 207 9.80 -21.27 5.03
C LEU A 207 8.68 -21.64 5.97
N ALA A 208 8.11 -20.68 6.70
CA ALA A 208 6.95 -20.91 7.56
C ALA A 208 5.73 -21.35 6.75
N GLU A 209 5.45 -20.69 5.62
CA GLU A 209 4.36 -21.07 4.72
C GLU A 209 4.62 -22.43 4.08
N ALA A 210 5.85 -22.72 3.66
CA ALA A 210 6.21 -24.03 3.14
C ALA A 210 5.98 -25.14 4.16
N SER A 211 6.35 -24.93 5.43
CA SER A 211 6.10 -25.87 6.51
C SER A 211 4.61 -26.12 6.72
N ARG A 212 3.79 -25.04 6.68
CA ARG A 212 2.34 -25.14 6.77
C ARG A 212 1.75 -25.96 5.62
N LEU A 213 2.18 -25.71 4.38
CA LEU A 213 1.72 -26.46 3.21
C LEU A 213 2.16 -27.92 3.21
N LEU A 214 3.38 -28.20 3.69
CA LEU A 214 3.87 -29.58 3.81
C LEU A 214 3.04 -30.41 4.79
N SER A 215 2.58 -29.79 5.91
CA SER A 215 1.78 -30.47 6.93
C SER A 215 0.29 -30.56 6.59
N ASN A 216 -0.25 -29.60 5.83
CA ASN A 216 -1.70 -29.43 5.69
C ASN A 216 -2.19 -29.58 4.24
N SER A 217 -1.33 -29.99 3.29
CA SER A 217 -1.74 -30.15 1.90
C SER A 217 -1.05 -31.32 1.21
N GLN A 218 -1.65 -31.78 0.10
CA GLN A 218 -1.09 -32.81 -0.77
C GLN A 218 -0.36 -32.21 -2.00
N LEU A 219 -0.06 -30.90 -1.99
CA LEU A 219 0.64 -30.25 -3.09
C LEU A 219 2.01 -30.89 -3.33
N SER A 220 2.44 -30.95 -4.59
CA SER A 220 3.78 -31.44 -4.92
C SER A 220 4.86 -30.52 -4.33
N LEU A 221 6.08 -31.03 -4.15
CA LEU A 221 7.20 -30.18 -3.69
C LEU A 221 7.52 -29.06 -4.67
N SER A 222 7.26 -29.27 -5.97
CA SER A 222 7.40 -28.25 -7.01
C SER A 222 6.39 -27.13 -6.84
N ASP A 223 5.11 -27.49 -6.61
CA ASP A 223 4.04 -26.52 -6.42
C ASP A 223 4.25 -25.68 -5.14
N ILE A 224 4.67 -26.35 -4.06
CA ILE A 224 5.02 -25.65 -2.80
C ILE A 224 6.20 -24.69 -3.02
N ALA A 225 7.24 -25.12 -3.76
CA ALA A 225 8.37 -24.24 -4.07
C ALA A 225 7.91 -22.98 -4.84
N GLN A 226 7.08 -23.17 -5.86
CA GLN A 226 6.53 -22.08 -6.65
C GLN A 226 5.62 -21.17 -5.82
N HIS A 227 4.71 -21.75 -5.03
CA HIS A 227 3.79 -20.99 -4.17
C HIS A 227 4.53 -20.15 -3.13
N CYS A 228 5.63 -20.67 -2.60
CA CYS A 228 6.48 -19.96 -1.64
C CYS A 228 7.56 -19.08 -2.30
N GLY A 229 7.52 -18.88 -3.64
CA GLY A 229 8.40 -17.96 -4.37
C GLY A 229 9.85 -18.40 -4.49
N PHE A 230 10.12 -19.71 -4.45
CA PHE A 230 11.43 -20.26 -4.80
C PHE A 230 11.52 -20.45 -6.32
N SER A 231 12.69 -20.15 -6.88
CA SER A 231 12.91 -20.25 -8.33
C SER A 231 12.98 -21.69 -8.84
N SER A 232 13.18 -22.67 -7.97
CA SER A 232 13.17 -24.09 -8.31
C SER A 232 12.92 -24.96 -7.07
N GLN A 233 12.41 -26.18 -7.31
CA GLN A 233 12.28 -27.21 -6.26
C GLN A 233 13.61 -27.56 -5.62
N SER A 234 14.70 -27.59 -6.40
CA SER A 234 16.05 -27.90 -5.90
C SER A 234 16.51 -26.85 -4.89
N LEU A 235 16.38 -25.56 -5.22
CA LEU A 235 16.72 -24.47 -4.31
C LEU A 235 15.85 -24.50 -3.05
N PHE A 236 14.54 -24.72 -3.21
CA PHE A 236 13.63 -24.91 -2.08
C PHE A 236 14.10 -26.03 -1.14
N THR A 237 14.37 -27.22 -1.71
CA THR A 237 14.81 -28.39 -0.93
C THR A 237 16.10 -28.12 -0.18
N GLN A 238 17.07 -27.48 -0.82
CA GLN A 238 18.35 -27.13 -0.20
C GLN A 238 18.17 -26.14 0.95
N VAL A 239 17.44 -25.03 0.70
CA VAL A 239 17.22 -23.97 1.70
C VAL A 239 16.39 -24.48 2.85
N PHE A 240 15.30 -25.21 2.59
CA PHE A 240 14.44 -25.78 3.62
C PHE A 240 15.20 -26.77 4.50
N SER A 241 15.98 -27.70 3.90
CA SER A 241 16.76 -28.68 4.66
C SER A 241 17.80 -28.02 5.54
N ARG A 242 18.45 -26.95 5.05
CA ARG A 242 19.43 -26.19 5.84
C ARG A 242 18.79 -25.51 7.06
N HIS A 243 17.55 -25.02 6.93
CA HIS A 243 16.87 -24.30 8.01
C HIS A 243 16.13 -25.21 8.97
N GLN A 244 15.53 -26.30 8.48
CA GLN A 244 14.71 -27.21 9.29
C GLN A 244 15.47 -28.46 9.75
N GLY A 245 16.70 -28.67 9.26
CA GLY A 245 17.51 -29.86 9.60
C GLY A 245 17.06 -31.15 8.92
N VAL A 246 15.94 -31.13 8.20
CA VAL A 246 15.38 -32.29 7.49
C VAL A 246 14.84 -31.89 6.12
N SER A 247 14.84 -32.83 5.15
CA SER A 247 14.30 -32.54 3.82
C SER A 247 12.79 -32.29 3.84
N PRO A 248 12.22 -31.52 2.88
CA PRO A 248 10.79 -31.28 2.79
C PRO A 248 9.96 -32.57 2.76
N ALA A 249 10.42 -33.59 2.01
CA ALA A 249 9.73 -34.87 1.94
C ALA A 249 9.72 -35.60 3.29
N ARG A 250 10.82 -35.55 4.05
CA ARG A 250 10.89 -36.12 5.40
C ARG A 250 10.05 -35.32 6.37
N TYR A 251 10.08 -33.99 6.29
CA TYR A 251 9.24 -33.10 7.12
C TYR A 251 7.76 -33.44 6.95
N ARG A 252 7.29 -33.60 5.71
CA ARG A 252 5.91 -34.02 5.41
C ARG A 252 5.54 -35.31 6.11
N LYS A 253 6.39 -36.35 6.00
CA LYS A 253 6.13 -37.66 6.64
C LYS A 253 6.08 -37.59 8.17
N MET A 254 6.71 -36.62 8.77
CA MET A 254 6.72 -36.45 10.24
C MET A 254 5.50 -35.69 10.76
N HIS A 255 4.80 -34.94 9.88
CA HIS A 255 3.71 -34.03 10.26
C HIS A 255 2.40 -34.30 9.48
N ALA A 256 2.37 -35.35 8.67
CA ALA A 256 1.17 -35.80 7.93
C ALA A 256 0.31 -36.72 8.81
#